data_e0198bd4a1fbb985e47ace4a46437db9
#
_entry.id   e0198bd4a1fbb985e47ace4a46437db9
#
_cell.length_a   1.000
_cell.length_b   1.000
_cell.length_c   1.000
_cell.angle_alpha   90.00
_cell.angle_beta   90.00
_cell.angle_gamma   90.00
#
_symmetry.space_group_name_H-M   'P 1'
#
loop_
_entity.id
_entity.type
_entity.pdbx_description
1 polymer ?
#
loop_
_entity_poly.entity_id
_entity_poly.type
_entity_poly.pdbx_seq_one_letter_code
_entity_poly.pdbx_strand_id
1 'polypeptide(L)'
;MEIAGRVITDYCQKLLLEAGHSFTSSAELETVKDIKEKLCYVAADYDAELAAANASSAQDQTYTLPDKSVIPIKGSIRLQTAELLFKPELNGKSCLSIQNLAWRSVQDSDVDVRRDLSKNVILSGGSTMYEGLADRLKAEIEALAPAGAEIRIIATQDRKYAVWKGASTLASLSSFGASWISREEYEEHGAGIVHRKCQ
;
A
#
# COMPACT_ATOMS: atom_id res chain seq x y z
N MET A 1 3.24 1.83 -11.02
CA MET A 1 3.97 2.37 -9.86
C MET A 1 5.07 1.38 -9.49
N GLU A 2 6.30 1.84 -9.40
CA GLU A 2 7.44 0.97 -9.03
C GLU A 2 7.64 0.86 -7.51
N ILE A 3 6.78 1.52 -6.72
CA ILE A 3 6.86 1.55 -5.26
C ILE A 3 5.83 0.58 -4.69
N ALA A 4 6.34 -0.40 -3.94
CA ALA A 4 5.55 -1.38 -3.22
C ALA A 4 6.19 -1.66 -1.85
N GLY A 5 5.61 -2.54 -1.07
CA GLY A 5 6.02 -2.81 0.31
C GLY A 5 7.52 -3.10 0.49
N ARG A 6 8.19 -3.73 -0.47
CA ARG A 6 9.63 -3.99 -0.42
C ARG A 6 10.42 -2.68 -0.51
N VAL A 7 10.14 -1.85 -1.52
CA VAL A 7 10.82 -0.55 -1.69
C VAL A 7 10.62 0.36 -0.48
N ILE A 8 9.42 0.33 0.14
CA ILE A 8 9.15 1.08 1.37
C ILE A 8 9.98 0.51 2.54
N THR A 9 10.18 -0.81 2.61
CA THR A 9 11.05 -1.43 3.63
C THR A 9 12.51 -1.00 3.45
N ASP A 10 13.02 -1.01 2.21
CA ASP A 10 14.38 -0.58 1.89
C ASP A 10 14.58 0.92 2.24
N TYR A 11 13.58 1.73 1.98
CA TYR A 11 13.61 3.16 2.35
C TYR A 11 13.57 3.35 3.88
N CYS A 12 12.74 2.59 4.59
CA CYS A 12 12.73 2.59 6.05
C CYS A 12 14.08 2.17 6.63
N GLN A 13 14.71 1.14 6.08
CA GLN A 13 16.07 0.71 6.46
C GLN A 13 17.09 1.83 6.30
N LYS A 14 17.03 2.56 5.19
CA LYS A 14 17.91 3.71 4.94
C LYS A 14 17.72 4.80 6.00
N LEU A 15 16.47 5.17 6.31
CA LEU A 15 16.19 6.17 7.35
C LEU A 15 16.64 5.72 8.74
N LEU A 16 16.49 4.44 9.06
CA LEU A 16 16.98 3.86 10.32
C LEU A 16 18.50 3.88 10.39
N LEU A 17 19.19 3.59 9.29
CA LEU A 17 20.64 3.67 9.19
C LEU A 17 21.16 5.10 9.42
N GLU A 18 20.50 6.10 8.81
CA GLU A 18 20.81 7.52 9.00
C GLU A 18 20.60 7.95 10.46
N ALA A 19 19.70 7.30 11.19
CA ALA A 19 19.48 7.50 12.62
C ALA A 19 20.45 6.71 13.53
N GLY A 20 21.38 5.93 12.95
CA GLY A 20 22.38 5.16 13.67
C GLY A 20 21.99 3.71 13.98
N HIS A 21 20.87 3.23 13.43
CA HIS A 21 20.42 1.84 13.58
C HIS A 21 20.72 1.04 12.32
N SER A 22 21.71 0.16 12.37
CA SER A 22 22.15 -0.67 11.23
C SER A 22 21.43 -2.02 11.22
N PHE A 23 20.75 -2.32 10.12
CA PHE A 23 20.09 -3.60 9.85
C PHE A 23 20.56 -4.10 8.49
N THR A 24 21.40 -5.14 8.44
CA THR A 24 22.10 -5.57 7.21
C THR A 24 21.78 -7.01 6.80
N SER A 25 21.43 -7.87 7.73
CA SER A 25 21.08 -9.26 7.46
C SER A 25 19.64 -9.44 7.03
N SER A 26 19.32 -10.54 6.36
CA SER A 26 17.95 -10.88 5.96
C SER A 26 16.97 -10.96 7.15
N ALA A 27 17.43 -11.46 8.30
CA ALA A 27 16.63 -11.51 9.52
C ALA A 27 16.35 -10.11 10.06
N GLU A 28 17.32 -9.21 10.00
CA GLU A 28 17.15 -7.81 10.41
C GLU A 28 16.23 -7.04 9.45
N LEU A 29 16.21 -7.36 8.16
CA LEU A 29 15.26 -6.81 7.21
C LEU A 29 13.80 -7.16 7.56
N GLU A 30 13.54 -8.37 8.06
CA GLU A 30 12.20 -8.70 8.59
C GLU A 30 11.86 -7.88 9.83
N THR A 31 12.85 -7.52 10.66
CA THR A 31 12.65 -6.59 11.77
C THR A 31 12.30 -5.18 11.26
N VAL A 32 12.99 -4.67 10.25
CA VAL A 32 12.65 -3.37 9.61
C VAL A 32 11.24 -3.39 9.04
N LYS A 33 10.86 -4.49 8.40
CA LYS A 33 9.50 -4.67 7.88
C LYS A 33 8.45 -4.66 9.00
N ASP A 34 8.72 -5.29 10.12
CA ASP A 34 7.83 -5.30 11.28
C ASP A 34 7.70 -3.89 11.90
N ILE A 35 8.83 -3.17 12.05
CA ILE A 35 8.84 -1.75 12.47
C ILE A 35 7.97 -0.91 11.54
N LYS A 36 8.17 -1.05 10.23
CA LYS A 36 7.37 -0.35 9.21
C LYS A 36 5.88 -0.65 9.34
N GLU A 37 5.49 -1.92 9.50
CA GLU A 37 4.09 -2.34 9.54
C GLU A 37 3.39 -1.94 10.85
N LYS A 38 4.13 -1.85 11.97
CA LYS A 38 3.56 -1.56 13.29
C LYS A 38 3.58 -0.08 13.67
N LEU A 39 4.63 0.63 13.26
CA LEU A 39 4.88 1.98 13.77
C LEU A 39 4.71 3.09 12.74
N CYS A 40 4.84 2.79 11.43
CA CYS A 40 4.71 3.82 10.41
C CYS A 40 3.24 4.14 10.12
N TYR A 41 2.97 5.40 9.78
CA TYR A 41 1.63 5.91 9.48
C TYR A 41 1.73 6.99 8.40
N VAL A 42 0.60 7.34 7.82
CA VAL A 42 0.48 8.43 6.83
C VAL A 42 -0.01 9.68 7.53
N ALA A 43 0.76 10.75 7.44
CA ALA A 43 0.38 12.05 7.97
C ALA A 43 -0.79 12.68 7.18
N ALA A 44 -1.69 13.36 7.86
CA ALA A 44 -2.73 14.14 7.18
C ALA A 44 -2.12 15.36 6.45
N ASP A 45 -1.22 16.07 7.11
CA ASP A 45 -0.38 17.13 6.55
C ASP A 45 1.09 16.77 6.82
N TYR A 46 1.75 16.28 5.77
CA TYR A 46 3.13 15.80 5.87
C TYR A 46 4.11 16.90 6.33
N ASP A 47 4.03 18.08 5.75
CA ASP A 47 5.02 19.11 5.99
C ASP A 47 4.88 19.69 7.41
N ALA A 48 3.66 19.89 7.88
CA ALA A 48 3.37 20.31 9.24
C ALA A 48 3.78 19.25 10.28
N GLU A 49 3.45 17.98 10.04
CA GLU A 49 3.79 16.89 10.97
C GLU A 49 5.30 16.61 10.98
N LEU A 50 6.00 16.72 9.83
CA LEU A 50 7.44 16.58 9.77
C LEU A 50 8.14 17.69 10.57
N ALA A 51 7.69 18.93 10.45
CA ALA A 51 8.22 20.05 11.23
C ALA A 51 8.02 19.81 12.74
N ALA A 52 6.85 19.35 13.15
CA ALA A 52 6.57 19.01 14.55
C ALA A 52 7.41 17.83 15.06
N ALA A 53 7.59 16.78 14.26
CA ALA A 53 8.42 15.63 14.61
C ALA A 53 9.91 15.96 14.70
N ASN A 54 10.38 16.96 13.96
CA ASN A 54 11.76 17.44 14.07
C ASN A 54 11.97 18.39 15.25
N ALA A 55 10.92 19.10 15.68
CA ALA A 55 10.98 20.02 16.81
C ALA A 55 10.84 19.34 18.19
N SER A 56 10.24 18.15 18.23
CA SER A 56 9.88 17.48 19.48
C SER A 56 9.89 15.96 19.33
N SER A 57 10.23 15.24 20.39
CA SER A 57 10.16 13.77 20.45
C SER A 57 8.77 13.24 20.82
N ALA A 58 7.72 14.06 20.80
CA ALA A 58 6.37 13.65 21.22
C ALA A 58 5.78 12.54 20.35
N GLN A 59 6.22 12.42 19.09
CA GLN A 59 5.79 11.40 18.13
C GLN A 59 6.73 10.19 18.06
N ASP A 60 7.82 10.20 18.84
CA ASP A 60 8.76 9.08 18.89
C ASP A 60 8.10 7.87 19.56
N GLN A 61 8.42 6.69 19.07
CA GLN A 61 7.97 5.44 19.65
C GLN A 61 9.16 4.51 19.86
N THR A 62 9.01 3.56 20.76
CA THR A 62 10.02 2.53 21.01
C THR A 62 9.63 1.22 20.33
N TYR A 63 10.63 0.52 19.85
CA TYR A 63 10.47 -0.83 19.31
C TYR A 63 11.37 -1.79 20.07
N THR A 64 10.81 -2.93 20.47
CA THR A 64 11.55 -4.00 21.14
C THR A 64 12.08 -4.99 20.11
N LEU A 65 13.39 -5.10 20.00
CA LEU A 65 14.06 -6.03 19.10
C LEU A 65 13.91 -7.51 19.58
N PRO A 66 14.18 -8.49 18.72
CA PRO A 66 14.12 -9.91 19.10
C PRO A 66 15.05 -10.30 20.27
N ASP A 67 16.16 -9.60 20.44
CA ASP A 67 17.10 -9.76 21.57
C ASP A 67 16.65 -9.08 22.86
N LYS A 68 15.42 -8.48 22.86
CA LYS A 68 14.81 -7.73 23.95
C LYS A 68 15.41 -6.33 24.19
N SER A 69 16.37 -5.90 23.43
CA SER A 69 16.83 -4.51 23.45
C SER A 69 15.74 -3.59 22.90
N VAL A 70 15.71 -2.34 23.36
CA VAL A 70 14.69 -1.36 22.97
C VAL A 70 15.37 -0.22 22.24
N ILE A 71 14.89 0.09 21.03
CA ILE A 71 15.39 1.19 20.23
C ILE A 71 14.31 2.27 20.07
N PRO A 72 14.69 3.56 20.11
CA PRO A 72 13.78 4.65 19.78
C PRO A 72 13.63 4.80 18.26
N ILE A 73 12.40 4.89 17.79
CA ILE A 73 12.08 5.19 16.39
C ILE A 73 11.51 6.60 16.35
N LYS A 74 12.23 7.51 15.69
CA LYS A 74 11.83 8.92 15.59
C LYS A 74 10.52 9.07 14.83
N GLY A 75 9.70 10.04 15.25
CA GLY A 75 8.46 10.40 14.58
C GLY A 75 8.68 10.71 13.10
N SER A 76 9.77 11.43 12.77
CA SER A 76 10.13 11.73 11.37
C SER A 76 10.35 10.49 10.51
N ILE A 77 10.98 9.43 11.02
CA ILE A 77 11.17 8.16 10.28
C ILE A 77 9.83 7.49 10.02
N ARG A 78 8.95 7.45 11.03
CA ARG A 78 7.64 6.81 10.96
C ARG A 78 6.78 7.40 9.84
N LEU A 79 6.72 8.72 9.75
CA LEU A 79 5.91 9.39 8.74
C LEU A 79 6.59 9.42 7.35
N GLN A 80 7.91 9.65 7.27
CA GLN A 80 8.63 9.67 5.98
C GLN A 80 8.55 8.33 5.25
N THR A 81 8.61 7.23 5.99
CA THR A 81 8.54 5.88 5.42
C THR A 81 7.25 5.66 4.62
N ALA A 82 6.11 6.04 5.17
CA ALA A 82 4.81 5.87 4.51
C ALA A 82 4.55 6.93 3.43
N GLU A 83 5.09 8.14 3.60
CA GLU A 83 4.97 9.25 2.63
C GLU A 83 5.56 8.92 1.26
N LEU A 84 6.46 7.95 1.17
CA LEU A 84 7.01 7.49 -0.11
C LEU A 84 5.94 7.09 -1.14
N LEU A 85 4.75 6.68 -0.70
CA LEU A 85 3.63 6.39 -1.60
C LEU A 85 3.08 7.66 -2.28
N PHE A 86 3.13 8.78 -1.59
CA PHE A 86 2.62 10.08 -2.04
C PHE A 86 3.68 10.96 -2.67
N LYS A 87 4.94 10.83 -2.20
CA LYS A 87 6.11 11.59 -2.66
C LYS A 87 7.26 10.64 -3.04
N PRO A 88 7.20 9.97 -4.22
CA PRO A 88 8.24 9.03 -4.68
C PRO A 88 9.65 9.62 -4.76
N GLU A 89 9.75 10.92 -4.98
CA GLU A 89 11.00 11.68 -5.05
C GLU A 89 11.82 11.62 -3.75
N LEU A 90 11.22 11.33 -2.59
CA LEU A 90 11.93 11.15 -1.33
C LEU A 90 12.99 10.04 -1.39
N ASN A 91 12.78 9.05 -2.25
CA ASN A 91 13.76 7.98 -2.53
C ASN A 91 14.35 8.05 -3.94
N GLY A 92 14.40 9.23 -4.53
CA GLY A 92 14.99 9.46 -5.87
C GLY A 92 14.26 8.76 -7.01
N LYS A 93 12.97 8.42 -6.84
CA LYS A 93 12.15 7.79 -7.86
C LYS A 93 11.37 8.84 -8.65
N SER A 94 11.45 8.77 -9.97
CA SER A 94 10.72 9.67 -10.89
C SER A 94 9.39 9.10 -11.39
N CYS A 95 8.76 8.20 -10.63
CA CYS A 95 7.47 7.63 -10.97
C CYS A 95 6.31 8.48 -10.40
N LEU A 96 5.11 8.27 -10.95
CA LEU A 96 3.91 8.91 -10.43
C LEU A 96 3.56 8.39 -9.02
N SER A 97 3.09 9.30 -8.18
CA SER A 97 2.56 9.00 -6.86
C SER A 97 1.23 8.24 -6.92
N ILE A 98 0.84 7.63 -5.80
CA ILE A 98 -0.38 6.80 -5.74
C ILE A 98 -1.65 7.60 -6.10
N GLN A 99 -1.79 8.83 -5.61
CA GLN A 99 -2.94 9.68 -5.90
C GLN A 99 -3.00 10.07 -7.38
N ASN A 100 -1.86 10.39 -7.98
CA ASN A 100 -1.79 10.73 -9.40
C ASN A 100 -2.13 9.54 -10.29
N LEU A 101 -1.63 8.35 -9.95
CA LEU A 101 -1.95 7.11 -10.68
C LEU A 101 -3.43 6.74 -10.54
N ALA A 102 -3.99 6.82 -9.33
CA ALA A 102 -5.39 6.51 -9.09
C ALA A 102 -6.30 7.46 -9.88
N TRP A 103 -6.05 8.77 -9.80
CA TRP A 103 -6.85 9.75 -10.52
C TRP A 103 -6.69 9.62 -12.03
N ARG A 104 -5.46 9.43 -12.51
CA ARG A 104 -5.22 9.21 -13.94
C ARG A 104 -5.95 7.97 -14.47
N SER A 105 -5.99 6.87 -13.71
CA SER A 105 -6.74 5.67 -14.10
C SER A 105 -8.23 5.95 -14.27
N VAL A 106 -8.81 6.81 -13.43
CA VAL A 106 -10.20 7.27 -13.59
C VAL A 106 -10.34 8.13 -14.84
N GLN A 107 -9.39 9.06 -15.08
CA GLN A 107 -9.43 9.94 -16.25
C GLN A 107 -9.26 9.21 -17.59
N ASP A 108 -8.44 8.16 -17.62
CA ASP A 108 -8.16 7.36 -18.81
C ASP A 108 -9.31 6.36 -19.12
N SER A 109 -10.29 6.22 -18.21
CA SER A 109 -11.49 5.40 -18.42
C SER A 109 -12.56 6.14 -19.21
N ASP A 110 -13.56 5.40 -19.75
CA ASP A 110 -14.69 6.00 -20.44
C ASP A 110 -15.46 6.98 -19.55
N VAL A 111 -15.93 8.07 -20.13
CA VAL A 111 -16.61 9.18 -19.40
C VAL A 111 -17.79 8.69 -18.58
N ASP A 112 -18.56 7.75 -19.13
CA ASP A 112 -19.78 7.23 -18.51
C ASP A 112 -19.53 6.48 -17.20
N VAL A 113 -18.34 5.89 -17.02
CA VAL A 113 -18.00 5.11 -15.82
C VAL A 113 -17.17 5.89 -14.80
N ARG A 114 -16.62 7.07 -15.15
CA ARG A 114 -15.71 7.84 -14.27
C ARG A 114 -16.35 8.18 -12.92
N ARG A 115 -17.63 8.54 -12.93
CA ARG A 115 -18.37 8.87 -11.72
C ARG A 115 -18.48 7.67 -10.78
N ASP A 116 -18.72 6.49 -11.33
CA ASP A 116 -18.84 5.27 -10.53
C ASP A 116 -17.49 4.82 -10.03
N LEU A 117 -16.42 4.96 -10.84
CA LEU A 117 -15.06 4.65 -10.42
C LEU A 117 -14.59 5.56 -9.27
N SER A 118 -14.84 6.86 -9.36
CA SER A 118 -14.47 7.81 -8.30
C SER A 118 -15.17 7.54 -6.96
N LYS A 119 -16.39 7.01 -6.99
CA LYS A 119 -17.16 6.62 -5.81
C LYS A 119 -16.81 5.24 -5.25
N ASN A 120 -16.00 4.46 -5.96
CA ASN A 120 -15.69 3.09 -5.60
C ASN A 120 -14.18 2.80 -5.66
N VAL A 121 -13.36 3.68 -5.07
CA VAL A 121 -11.92 3.45 -4.92
C VAL A 121 -11.69 2.48 -3.75
N ILE A 122 -11.31 1.25 -4.06
CA ILE A 122 -11.16 0.19 -3.06
C ILE A 122 -9.69 0.02 -2.71
N LEU A 123 -9.36 0.05 -1.42
CA LEU A 123 -8.03 -0.25 -0.91
C LEU A 123 -7.89 -1.74 -0.59
N SER A 124 -6.81 -2.36 -1.08
CA SER A 124 -6.52 -3.77 -0.83
C SER A 124 -5.00 -4.01 -0.73
N GLY A 125 -4.62 -4.99 0.07
CA GLY A 125 -3.24 -5.41 0.26
C GLY A 125 -2.55 -4.77 1.45
N GLY A 126 -1.41 -5.35 1.86
CA GLY A 126 -0.68 -4.98 3.08
C GLY A 126 -0.19 -3.53 3.12
N SER A 127 0.25 -2.98 1.98
CA SER A 127 0.72 -1.58 1.90
C SER A 127 -0.40 -0.55 2.08
N THR A 128 -1.66 -0.95 2.06
CA THR A 128 -2.80 -0.06 2.34
C THR A 128 -3.18 0.01 3.81
N MET A 129 -2.51 -0.79 4.66
CA MET A 129 -2.86 -0.90 6.08
C MET A 129 -2.39 0.27 6.94
N TYR A 130 -1.55 1.15 6.43
CA TYR A 130 -1.10 2.33 7.16
C TYR A 130 -2.30 3.13 7.69
N GLU A 131 -2.22 3.52 8.97
CA GLU A 131 -3.13 4.47 9.58
C GLU A 131 -3.07 5.80 8.83
N GLY A 132 -4.20 6.47 8.65
CA GLY A 132 -4.31 7.74 7.92
C GLY A 132 -4.30 7.63 6.39
N LEU A 133 -3.92 6.49 5.80
CA LEU A 133 -3.76 6.37 4.34
C LEU A 133 -5.05 6.64 3.57
N ALA A 134 -6.19 6.13 4.04
CA ALA A 134 -7.46 6.29 3.34
C ALA A 134 -7.90 7.76 3.29
N ASP A 135 -7.78 8.47 4.43
CA ASP A 135 -8.18 9.87 4.55
C ASP A 135 -7.26 10.78 3.74
N ARG A 136 -5.94 10.55 3.82
CA ARG A 136 -4.97 11.28 3.02
C ARG A 136 -5.17 11.04 1.53
N LEU A 137 -5.35 9.80 1.09
CA LEU A 137 -5.58 9.50 -0.33
C LEU A 137 -6.86 10.16 -0.85
N LYS A 138 -7.91 10.18 -0.03
CA LYS A 138 -9.14 10.87 -0.36
C LYS A 138 -8.89 12.37 -0.59
N ALA A 139 -8.25 13.04 0.36
CA ALA A 139 -7.96 14.47 0.28
C ALA A 139 -7.10 14.81 -0.96
N GLU A 140 -6.08 14.00 -1.23
CA GLU A 140 -5.20 14.19 -2.39
C GLU A 140 -5.95 14.00 -3.72
N ILE A 141 -6.82 12.99 -3.82
CA ILE A 141 -7.62 12.79 -5.04
C ILE A 141 -8.67 13.89 -5.19
N GLU A 142 -9.30 14.35 -4.10
CA GLU A 142 -10.23 15.47 -4.12
C GLU A 142 -9.57 16.77 -4.62
N ALA A 143 -8.31 16.99 -4.26
CA ALA A 143 -7.54 18.14 -4.75
C ALA A 143 -7.21 18.06 -6.26
N LEU A 144 -7.11 16.86 -6.82
CA LEU A 144 -6.88 16.63 -8.25
C LEU A 144 -8.16 16.60 -9.08
N ALA A 145 -9.28 16.31 -8.45
CA ALA A 145 -10.56 16.12 -9.10
C ALA A 145 -11.25 17.46 -9.43
N PRO A 146 -12.09 17.50 -10.46
CA PRO A 146 -12.94 18.68 -10.73
C PRO A 146 -13.84 19.00 -9.55
N ALA A 147 -14.16 20.28 -9.36
CA ALA A 147 -15.09 20.73 -8.34
C ALA A 147 -16.43 19.99 -8.44
N GLY A 148 -16.89 19.41 -7.32
CA GLY A 148 -18.13 18.65 -7.25
C GLY A 148 -17.99 17.16 -7.58
N ALA A 149 -16.78 16.66 -7.88
CA ALA A 149 -16.54 15.22 -7.98
C ALA A 149 -16.68 14.58 -6.60
N GLU A 150 -17.44 13.48 -6.53
CA GLU A 150 -17.62 12.72 -5.29
C GLU A 150 -16.58 11.59 -5.24
N ILE A 151 -15.65 11.69 -4.29
CA ILE A 151 -14.60 10.70 -4.09
C ILE A 151 -14.92 9.85 -2.84
N ARG A 152 -14.97 8.54 -3.01
CA ARG A 152 -15.17 7.61 -1.90
C ARG A 152 -14.08 6.56 -1.88
N ILE A 153 -13.38 6.48 -0.74
CA ILE A 153 -12.38 5.45 -0.49
C ILE A 153 -13.00 4.36 0.39
N ILE A 154 -12.91 3.12 -0.06
CA ILE A 154 -13.41 1.94 0.66
C ILE A 154 -12.21 1.20 1.24
N ALA A 155 -12.05 1.25 2.57
CA ALA A 155 -10.93 0.68 3.31
C ALA A 155 -11.46 -0.24 4.43
N THR A 156 -11.74 -1.50 4.12
CA THR A 156 -12.19 -2.49 5.11
C THR A 156 -11.05 -2.85 6.07
N GLN A 157 -11.38 -3.26 7.29
CA GLN A 157 -10.38 -3.64 8.30
C GLN A 157 -9.53 -4.84 7.87
N ASP A 158 -10.11 -5.75 7.12
CA ASP A 158 -9.48 -6.98 6.64
C ASP A 158 -8.85 -6.86 5.24
N ARG A 159 -8.72 -5.64 4.72
CA ARG A 159 -8.24 -5.35 3.35
C ARG A 159 -6.86 -5.94 3.04
N LYS A 160 -6.04 -6.25 4.06
CA LYS A 160 -4.75 -6.95 3.87
C LYS A 160 -4.94 -8.25 3.09
N TYR A 161 -6.02 -8.99 3.38
CA TYR A 161 -6.34 -10.29 2.82
C TYR A 161 -7.58 -10.31 1.93
N ALA A 162 -8.10 -9.14 1.55
CA ALA A 162 -9.37 -9.05 0.82
C ALA A 162 -9.36 -9.84 -0.50
N VAL A 163 -8.26 -9.78 -1.26
CA VAL A 163 -8.10 -10.53 -2.52
C VAL A 163 -8.14 -12.03 -2.27
N TRP A 164 -7.39 -12.51 -1.26
CA TRP A 164 -7.37 -13.93 -0.91
C TRP A 164 -8.76 -14.42 -0.46
N LYS A 165 -9.44 -13.64 0.38
CA LYS A 165 -10.80 -13.94 0.83
C LYS A 165 -11.78 -14.02 -0.33
N GLY A 166 -11.73 -13.02 -1.23
CA GLY A 166 -12.58 -13.00 -2.42
C GLY A 166 -12.33 -14.18 -3.34
N ALA A 167 -11.07 -14.51 -3.61
CA ALA A 167 -10.69 -15.67 -4.40
C ALA A 167 -11.14 -16.99 -3.75
N SER A 168 -10.96 -17.13 -2.43
CA SER A 168 -11.40 -18.31 -1.68
C SER A 168 -12.92 -18.47 -1.72
N THR A 169 -13.67 -17.37 -1.52
CA THR A 169 -15.13 -17.38 -1.62
C THR A 169 -15.58 -17.76 -3.01
N LEU A 170 -15.01 -17.16 -4.06
CA LEU A 170 -15.34 -17.46 -5.44
C LEU A 170 -15.06 -18.93 -5.78
N ALA A 171 -13.88 -19.44 -5.39
CA ALA A 171 -13.48 -20.82 -5.64
C ALA A 171 -14.35 -21.87 -4.91
N SER A 172 -15.02 -21.49 -3.81
CA SER A 172 -15.92 -22.37 -3.07
C SER A 172 -17.34 -22.44 -3.64
N LEU A 173 -17.67 -21.56 -4.61
CA LEU A 173 -18.99 -21.62 -5.26
C LEU A 173 -19.07 -22.83 -6.19
N SER A 174 -20.22 -23.55 -6.17
CA SER A 174 -20.44 -24.67 -7.07
C SER A 174 -20.39 -24.28 -8.56
N SER A 175 -20.80 -23.05 -8.90
CA SER A 175 -20.70 -22.50 -10.25
C SER A 175 -19.27 -22.33 -10.75
N PHE A 176 -18.30 -22.15 -9.84
CA PHE A 176 -16.88 -21.99 -10.20
C PHE A 176 -16.25 -23.31 -10.68
N GLY A 177 -16.88 -24.46 -10.37
CA GLY A 177 -16.41 -25.77 -10.81
C GLY A 177 -16.22 -25.87 -12.34
N ALA A 178 -17.08 -25.21 -13.12
CA ALA A 178 -16.99 -25.16 -14.57
C ALA A 178 -15.75 -24.37 -15.09
N SER A 179 -15.19 -23.49 -14.28
CA SER A 179 -14.00 -22.69 -14.63
C SER A 179 -12.68 -23.38 -14.31
N TRP A 180 -12.69 -24.46 -13.54
CA TRP A 180 -11.50 -25.26 -13.29
C TRP A 180 -11.02 -25.94 -14.57
N ILE A 181 -9.72 -25.93 -14.78
CA ILE A 181 -9.08 -26.72 -15.83
C ILE A 181 -8.77 -28.10 -15.22
N SER A 182 -9.43 -29.16 -15.72
CA SER A 182 -9.12 -30.49 -15.27
C SER A 182 -7.82 -31.01 -15.90
N ARG A 183 -7.30 -32.10 -15.33
CA ARG A 183 -6.07 -32.71 -15.86
C ARG A 183 -6.30 -33.20 -17.29
N GLU A 184 -7.45 -33.83 -17.54
CA GLU A 184 -7.81 -34.34 -18.86
C GLU A 184 -7.89 -33.22 -19.90
N GLU A 185 -8.51 -32.08 -19.56
CA GLU A 185 -8.59 -30.93 -20.45
C GLU A 185 -7.22 -30.33 -20.73
N TYR A 186 -6.33 -30.31 -19.73
CA TYR A 186 -4.96 -29.85 -19.93
C TYR A 186 -4.15 -30.82 -20.80
N GLU A 187 -4.29 -32.12 -20.62
CA GLU A 187 -3.61 -33.13 -21.44
C GLU A 187 -4.08 -33.09 -22.90
N GLU A 188 -5.38 -32.79 -23.14
CA GLU A 188 -5.96 -32.68 -24.48
C GLU A 188 -5.59 -31.37 -25.20
N HIS A 189 -5.64 -30.25 -24.49
CA HIS A 189 -5.57 -28.93 -25.11
C HIS A 189 -4.27 -28.16 -24.79
N GLY A 190 -3.45 -28.67 -23.85
CA GLY A 190 -2.23 -28.04 -23.38
C GLY A 190 -2.50 -26.72 -22.67
N ALA A 191 -1.45 -25.88 -22.54
CA ALA A 191 -1.55 -24.59 -21.82
C ALA A 191 -2.53 -23.60 -22.48
N GLY A 192 -2.87 -23.78 -23.75
CA GLY A 192 -3.82 -22.93 -24.49
C GLY A 192 -5.25 -22.94 -23.93
N ILE A 193 -5.60 -23.96 -23.13
CA ILE A 193 -6.93 -24.08 -22.48
C ILE A 193 -7.25 -22.86 -21.57
N VAL A 194 -6.23 -22.20 -21.03
CA VAL A 194 -6.39 -21.01 -20.17
C VAL A 194 -7.14 -19.88 -20.87
N HIS A 195 -6.87 -19.67 -22.18
CA HIS A 195 -7.52 -18.62 -22.97
C HIS A 195 -9.00 -18.91 -23.29
N ARG A 196 -9.45 -20.15 -23.08
CA ARG A 196 -10.85 -20.56 -23.27
C ARG A 196 -11.65 -20.54 -21.96
N LYS A 197 -11.01 -20.88 -20.85
CA LYS A 197 -11.68 -21.04 -19.54
C LYS A 197 -11.46 -19.88 -18.57
N CYS A 198 -10.37 -19.18 -18.67
CA CYS A 198 -10.03 -18.06 -17.79
C CYS A 198 -10.21 -16.73 -18.54
N GLN A 199 -11.46 -16.33 -18.73
CA GLN A 199 -11.84 -15.05 -19.33
C GLN A 199 -12.22 -14.03 -18.26
#